data_9fb64c76bc053b8236f8d8c75b29834b
#
_entry.id   9fb64c76bc053b8236f8d8c75b29834b
#
_cell.length_a   1.000
_cell.length_b   1.000
_cell.length_c   1.000
_cell.angle_alpha   90.00
_cell.angle_beta   90.00
_cell.angle_gamma   90.00
#
_symmetry.space_group_name_H-M   'P 1'
#
loop_
_entity.id
_entity.type
_entity.pdbx_description
1 polymer ?
#
loop_
_entity_poly.entity_id
_entity_poly.type
_entity_poly.pdbx_seq_one_letter_code
_entity_poly.pdbx_strand_id
1 'polypeptide(L)'
;KTFINNKTTANNVEYYRRGENLPVQPGDTIYIGVGEYKWPSMNNQSGNTLRYTGTWYTIQVCESGAKGIQARIDDLPDKSEITYSNYKSFQQTVSALQADYNALPDKSQVSAAKLTAAAEQIQFFAAIDSVKTQIADLPTAVEITENPEAHRSKVEAAKTAYEALGISGQLYLKAAEVARLNEA
;
A
#
# COMPACT_ATOMS: atom_id res chain seq x y z
N LYS A 1 -0.23 15.52 -27.13
CA LYS A 1 0.41 15.84 -25.85
C LYS A 1 -0.67 16.19 -24.85
N THR A 2 -0.99 15.26 -24.01
CA THR A 2 -1.95 15.52 -22.96
C THR A 2 -1.18 15.54 -21.66
N PHE A 3 -1.06 16.73 -21.09
CA PHE A 3 -0.58 16.86 -19.75
C PHE A 3 -1.79 17.02 -18.87
N ILE A 4 -1.87 16.29 -17.81
CA ILE A 4 -2.91 16.53 -16.83
C ILE A 4 -2.50 17.71 -16.02
N ASN A 5 -3.10 18.82 -16.30
CA ASN A 5 -2.81 20.01 -15.58
C ASN A 5 -4.00 20.97 -15.60
N ASN A 6 -4.05 21.81 -14.60
CA ASN A 6 -4.86 23.01 -14.65
C ASN A 6 -4.03 24.10 -15.33
N LYS A 7 -4.19 24.23 -16.63
CA LYS A 7 -3.61 25.34 -17.35
C LYS A 7 -4.28 26.61 -16.89
N THR A 8 -3.59 27.44 -16.14
CA THR A 8 -4.05 28.80 -15.95
C THR A 8 -3.67 29.59 -17.20
N THR A 9 -4.67 30.09 -17.89
CA THR A 9 -4.51 30.81 -19.16
C THR A 9 -3.62 32.06 -19.09
N ALA A 10 -3.34 32.54 -17.89
CA ALA A 10 -2.54 33.76 -17.71
C ALA A 10 -1.04 33.57 -17.95
N ASN A 11 -0.46 32.37 -17.77
CA ASN A 11 1.00 32.20 -17.75
C ASN A 11 1.53 30.94 -18.43
N ASN A 12 0.73 30.17 -19.13
CA ASN A 12 1.11 28.89 -19.74
C ASN A 12 1.79 27.90 -18.79
N VAL A 13 1.50 27.99 -17.51
CA VAL A 13 2.07 27.11 -16.48
C VAL A 13 1.20 25.89 -16.34
N GLU A 14 1.81 24.77 -16.48
CA GLU A 14 1.15 23.48 -16.39
C GLU A 14 1.43 22.85 -15.04
N TYR A 15 0.38 22.61 -14.26
CA TYR A 15 0.48 21.98 -12.95
C TYR A 15 0.11 20.51 -13.05
N TYR A 16 0.92 19.67 -12.44
CA TYR A 16 0.68 18.24 -12.42
C TYR A 16 -0.18 17.86 -11.23
N ARG A 17 -1.18 17.03 -11.46
CA ARG A 17 -1.95 16.42 -10.38
C ARG A 17 -1.25 15.18 -9.86
N ARG A 18 -1.23 15.05 -8.57
CA ARG A 18 -0.64 13.92 -7.86
C ARG A 18 -1.52 12.68 -8.02
N GLY A 19 -0.91 11.56 -8.36
CA GLY A 19 -1.58 10.25 -8.35
C GLY A 19 -2.40 9.91 -9.58
N GLU A 20 -2.30 10.66 -10.67
CA GLU A 20 -2.97 10.34 -11.93
C GLU A 20 -2.01 9.61 -12.88
N ASN A 21 -2.50 8.58 -13.54
CA ASN A 21 -1.78 7.92 -14.62
C ASN A 21 -1.87 8.78 -15.88
N LEU A 22 -0.71 9.14 -16.45
CA LEU A 22 -0.61 9.86 -17.71
C LEU A 22 -0.46 8.85 -18.85
N PRO A 23 -1.43 8.74 -19.77
CA PRO A 23 -1.24 7.91 -20.94
C PRO A 23 -0.15 8.53 -21.83
N VAL A 24 0.89 7.78 -22.08
CA VAL A 24 1.97 8.15 -23.00
C VAL A 24 1.98 7.20 -24.19
N GLN A 25 2.39 7.72 -25.35
CA GLN A 25 2.51 6.94 -26.56
C GLN A 25 3.99 6.79 -26.94
N PRO A 26 4.36 5.75 -27.69
CA PRO A 26 5.70 5.64 -28.24
C PRO A 26 6.08 6.91 -29.02
N GLY A 27 7.22 7.51 -28.69
CA GLY A 27 7.70 8.77 -29.26
C GLY A 27 7.29 10.02 -28.50
N ASP A 28 6.53 9.95 -27.43
CA ASP A 28 6.28 11.09 -26.55
C ASP A 28 7.54 11.45 -25.76
N THR A 29 7.77 12.74 -25.62
CA THR A 29 8.84 13.24 -24.77
C THR A 29 8.28 13.68 -23.43
N ILE A 30 8.79 13.10 -22.35
CA ILE A 30 8.41 13.45 -20.99
C ILE A 30 9.45 14.43 -20.44
N TYR A 31 9.00 15.62 -20.05
CA TYR A 31 9.84 16.60 -19.38
C TYR A 31 9.62 16.51 -17.87
N ILE A 32 10.68 16.23 -17.16
CA ILE A 32 10.69 16.24 -15.70
C ILE A 32 11.37 17.53 -15.26
N GLY A 33 10.58 18.45 -14.72
CA GLY A 33 11.11 19.70 -14.18
C GLY A 33 11.31 19.57 -12.67
N VAL A 34 12.56 19.61 -12.24
CA VAL A 34 12.93 19.79 -10.83
C VAL A 34 13.63 21.13 -10.74
N GLY A 35 13.00 22.13 -10.13
CA GLY A 35 13.66 23.42 -10.09
C GLY A 35 12.87 24.51 -9.38
N GLU A 36 13.56 25.61 -9.14
CA GLU A 36 12.95 26.87 -8.69
C GLU A 36 12.12 27.46 -9.84
N TYR A 37 10.83 27.60 -9.61
CA TYR A 37 9.97 28.36 -10.53
C TYR A 37 9.82 29.78 -10.02
N LYS A 38 10.29 30.75 -10.80
CA LYS A 38 10.01 32.17 -10.54
C LYS A 38 8.70 32.51 -11.19
N TRP A 39 7.71 32.77 -10.39
CA TRP A 39 6.44 33.33 -10.86
C TRP A 39 6.64 34.80 -11.23
N PRO A 40 6.46 35.21 -12.48
CA PRO A 40 6.46 36.64 -12.81
C PRO A 40 5.25 37.29 -12.13
N SER A 41 5.50 38.23 -11.27
CA SER A 41 4.42 39.01 -10.65
C SER A 41 3.66 39.76 -11.75
N MET A 42 2.36 39.70 -11.69
CA MET A 42 1.48 40.43 -12.63
C MET A 42 1.63 41.94 -12.54
N ASN A 43 2.34 42.47 -11.55
CA ASN A 43 2.53 43.89 -11.29
C ASN A 43 3.98 44.37 -11.35
N ASN A 44 4.87 43.65 -12.04
CA ASN A 44 6.29 44.02 -12.15
C ASN A 44 7.03 44.22 -10.81
N GLN A 45 6.49 43.75 -9.72
CA GLN A 45 7.12 43.84 -8.42
C GLN A 45 7.52 42.45 -7.96
N SER A 46 8.81 42.25 -7.76
CA SER A 46 9.52 41.14 -7.16
C SER A 46 8.81 39.78 -7.27
N GLY A 47 9.33 38.94 -8.16
CA GLY A 47 8.82 37.58 -8.36
C GLY A 47 8.83 36.77 -7.07
N ASN A 48 7.69 36.16 -6.74
CA ASN A 48 7.63 35.16 -5.71
C ASN A 48 8.28 33.87 -6.21
N THR A 49 9.33 33.46 -5.54
CA THR A 49 9.95 32.19 -5.80
C THR A 49 9.23 31.12 -4.99
N LEU A 50 8.48 30.26 -5.66
CA LEU A 50 7.95 29.06 -5.03
C LEU A 50 9.06 28.00 -4.97
N ARG A 51 9.57 27.79 -3.78
CA ARG A 51 10.50 26.69 -3.52
C ARG A 51 9.69 25.44 -3.20
N TYR A 52 9.75 24.47 -4.09
CA TYR A 52 9.29 23.12 -3.74
C TYR A 52 10.39 22.44 -2.92
N THR A 53 10.29 22.58 -1.61
CA THR A 53 11.18 21.89 -0.70
C THR A 53 10.59 20.53 -0.34
N GLY A 54 11.28 19.48 -0.73
CA GLY A 54 11.23 18.22 0.01
C GLY A 54 10.19 17.20 -0.38
N THR A 55 9.58 17.26 -1.55
CA THR A 55 8.77 16.13 -2.01
C THR A 55 9.46 15.43 -3.17
N TRP A 56 9.93 14.21 -2.92
CA TRP A 56 10.47 13.35 -3.97
C TRP A 56 9.30 12.75 -4.75
N TYR A 57 9.33 12.90 -6.06
CA TYR A 57 8.39 12.24 -6.95
C TYR A 57 9.10 11.07 -7.61
N THR A 58 8.54 9.90 -7.48
CA THR A 58 8.92 8.76 -8.31
C THR A 58 8.07 8.81 -9.56
N ILE A 59 8.72 8.97 -10.70
CA ILE A 59 8.07 8.84 -12.00
C ILE A 59 8.38 7.45 -12.50
N GLN A 60 7.35 6.64 -12.57
CA GLN A 60 7.45 5.32 -13.16
C GLN A 60 6.79 5.37 -14.53
N VAL A 61 7.60 5.18 -15.57
CA VAL A 61 7.11 4.99 -16.94
C VAL A 61 6.99 3.48 -17.14
N CYS A 62 5.78 2.99 -17.30
CA CYS A 62 5.52 1.59 -17.55
C CYS A 62 4.72 1.42 -18.84
N GLU A 63 4.95 0.32 -19.52
CA GLU A 63 4.05 -0.08 -20.60
C GLU A 63 2.64 -0.28 -20.04
N SER A 64 1.63 0.15 -20.79
CA SER A 64 0.24 -0.06 -20.43
C SER A 64 -0.23 -1.47 -20.81
N GLY A 65 -1.28 -1.94 -20.15
CA GLY A 65 -1.89 -3.23 -20.47
C GLY A 65 -1.11 -4.44 -19.92
N ALA A 66 -1.31 -5.60 -20.54
CA ALA A 66 -0.82 -6.89 -20.05
C ALA A 66 0.71 -6.92 -19.87
N LYS A 67 1.48 -6.35 -20.80
CA LYS A 67 2.95 -6.30 -20.72
C LYS A 67 3.45 -5.47 -19.55
N GLY A 68 2.87 -4.29 -19.34
CA GLY A 68 3.27 -3.43 -18.22
C GLY A 68 2.91 -4.05 -16.88
N ILE A 69 1.78 -4.74 -16.79
CA ILE A 69 1.40 -5.46 -15.57
C ILE A 69 2.32 -6.65 -15.34
N GLN A 70 2.67 -7.42 -16.39
CA GLN A 70 3.63 -8.52 -16.27
C GLN A 70 4.99 -8.04 -15.76
N ALA A 71 5.54 -6.98 -16.35
CA ALA A 71 6.82 -6.41 -15.90
C ALA A 71 6.79 -6.02 -14.43
N ARG A 72 5.72 -5.36 -13.97
CA ARG A 72 5.55 -5.00 -12.55
C ARG A 72 5.40 -6.22 -11.63
N ILE A 73 4.79 -7.30 -12.11
CA ILE A 73 4.71 -8.57 -11.37
C ILE A 73 6.09 -9.20 -11.27
N ASP A 74 6.86 -9.18 -12.34
CA ASP A 74 8.22 -9.74 -12.37
C ASP A 74 9.17 -9.01 -11.43
N ASP A 75 8.96 -7.70 -11.26
CA ASP A 75 9.72 -6.83 -10.33
C ASP A 75 9.33 -7.00 -8.85
N LEU A 76 8.26 -7.71 -8.53
CA LEU A 76 7.91 -7.98 -7.13
C LEU A 76 9.01 -8.82 -6.46
N PRO A 77 9.20 -8.69 -5.15
CA PRO A 77 10.04 -9.62 -4.40
C PRO A 77 9.47 -11.03 -4.45
N ASP A 78 10.31 -12.03 -4.33
CA ASP A 78 9.87 -13.40 -4.16
C ASP A 78 9.18 -13.57 -2.79
N LYS A 79 8.27 -14.56 -2.69
CA LYS A 79 7.52 -14.82 -1.46
C LYS A 79 8.43 -14.93 -0.22
N SER A 80 9.62 -15.54 -0.37
CA SER A 80 10.61 -15.72 0.70
C SER A 80 11.28 -14.42 1.16
N GLU A 81 11.30 -13.41 0.32
CA GLU A 81 11.87 -12.09 0.63
C GLU A 81 10.88 -11.19 1.37
N ILE A 82 9.58 -11.51 1.30
CA ILE A 82 8.54 -10.84 2.08
C ILE A 82 8.50 -11.47 3.46
N THR A 83 9.02 -10.73 4.43
CA THR A 83 9.14 -11.15 5.82
C THR A 83 8.17 -10.38 6.72
N TYR A 84 7.97 -10.84 7.95
CA TYR A 84 7.14 -10.13 8.93
C TYR A 84 7.61 -8.70 9.21
N SER A 85 8.90 -8.44 9.07
CA SER A 85 9.47 -7.10 9.31
C SER A 85 9.26 -6.11 8.17
N ASN A 86 9.05 -6.60 6.93
CA ASN A 86 8.98 -5.73 5.75
C ASN A 86 7.67 -5.80 4.97
N TYR A 87 6.75 -6.71 5.28
CA TYR A 87 5.54 -6.92 4.46
C TYR A 87 4.68 -5.66 4.27
N LYS A 88 4.66 -4.76 5.26
CA LYS A 88 3.89 -3.50 5.20
C LYS A 88 4.39 -2.57 4.09
N SER A 89 5.69 -2.61 3.78
CA SER A 89 6.25 -1.80 2.70
C SER A 89 5.77 -2.24 1.32
N PHE A 90 5.41 -3.51 1.16
CA PHE A 90 4.92 -4.07 -0.11
C PHE A 90 3.39 -4.07 -0.22
N GLN A 91 2.68 -3.92 0.88
CA GLN A 91 1.22 -4.07 0.93
C GLN A 91 0.49 -3.17 -0.07
N GLN A 92 0.85 -1.91 -0.13
CA GLN A 92 0.22 -0.96 -1.05
C GLN A 92 0.52 -1.28 -2.51
N THR A 93 1.78 -1.60 -2.82
CA THR A 93 2.23 -1.94 -4.19
C THR A 93 1.51 -3.20 -4.69
N VAL A 94 1.48 -4.26 -3.88
CA VAL A 94 0.82 -5.52 -4.25
C VAL A 94 -0.69 -5.32 -4.39
N SER A 95 -1.32 -4.57 -3.49
CA SER A 95 -2.76 -4.28 -3.57
C SER A 95 -3.13 -3.49 -4.83
N ALA A 96 -2.36 -2.45 -5.18
CA ALA A 96 -2.56 -1.67 -6.38
C ALA A 96 -2.37 -2.53 -7.65
N LEU A 97 -1.31 -3.34 -7.67
CA LEU A 97 -1.03 -4.23 -8.80
C LEU A 97 -2.10 -5.31 -8.97
N GLN A 98 -2.66 -5.81 -7.87
CA GLN A 98 -3.79 -6.74 -7.90
C GLN A 98 -5.04 -6.10 -8.50
N ALA A 99 -5.30 -4.83 -8.17
CA ALA A 99 -6.42 -4.09 -8.77
C ALA A 99 -6.22 -3.88 -10.27
N ASP A 100 -5.01 -3.48 -10.68
CA ASP A 100 -4.66 -3.30 -12.10
C ASP A 100 -4.78 -4.62 -12.88
N TYR A 101 -4.28 -5.73 -12.31
CA TYR A 101 -4.42 -7.07 -12.90
C TYR A 101 -5.89 -7.48 -13.03
N ASN A 102 -6.71 -7.21 -12.02
CA ASN A 102 -8.12 -7.54 -12.04
C ASN A 102 -8.89 -6.73 -13.10
N ALA A 103 -8.46 -5.50 -13.37
CA ALA A 103 -9.06 -4.61 -14.37
C ALA A 103 -8.68 -4.97 -15.82
N LEU A 104 -7.72 -5.88 -16.04
CA LEU A 104 -7.37 -6.32 -17.39
C LEU A 104 -8.56 -7.02 -18.07
N PRO A 105 -8.90 -6.61 -19.28
CA PRO A 105 -9.95 -7.27 -20.07
C PRO A 105 -9.55 -8.68 -20.52
N ASP A 106 -8.25 -8.90 -20.75
CA ASP A 106 -7.66 -10.20 -21.08
C ASP A 106 -6.42 -10.45 -20.20
N LYS A 107 -6.46 -11.54 -19.46
CA LYS A 107 -5.41 -11.97 -18.51
C LYS A 107 -4.55 -13.10 -19.07
N SER A 108 -4.86 -13.61 -20.28
CA SER A 108 -4.19 -14.80 -20.82
C SER A 108 -2.68 -14.62 -21.03
N GLN A 109 -2.23 -13.38 -21.13
CA GLN A 109 -0.84 -13.00 -21.37
C GLN A 109 -0.07 -12.64 -20.09
N VAL A 110 -0.71 -12.78 -18.92
CA VAL A 110 -0.11 -12.35 -17.64
C VAL A 110 -0.09 -13.52 -16.65
N SER A 111 1.10 -13.88 -16.21
CA SER A 111 1.26 -14.83 -15.12
C SER A 111 1.08 -14.15 -13.76
N ALA A 112 -0.01 -14.44 -13.08
CA ALA A 112 -0.28 -13.89 -11.76
C ALA A 112 0.41 -14.64 -10.61
N ALA A 113 1.16 -15.70 -10.88
CA ALA A 113 1.67 -16.58 -9.84
C ALA A 113 2.49 -15.85 -8.75
N LYS A 114 3.41 -14.97 -9.16
CA LYS A 114 4.24 -14.19 -8.24
C LYS A 114 3.41 -13.15 -7.46
N LEU A 115 2.47 -12.51 -8.11
CA LEU A 115 1.54 -11.57 -7.47
C LEU A 115 0.66 -12.26 -6.42
N THR A 116 0.11 -13.43 -6.76
CA THR A 116 -0.70 -14.23 -5.83
C THR A 116 0.14 -14.68 -4.63
N ALA A 117 1.34 -15.18 -4.87
CA ALA A 117 2.24 -15.61 -3.79
C ALA A 117 2.64 -14.45 -2.86
N ALA A 118 2.91 -13.26 -3.41
CA ALA A 118 3.19 -12.07 -2.62
C ALA A 118 1.97 -11.63 -1.80
N ALA A 119 0.78 -11.62 -2.41
CA ALA A 119 -0.46 -11.25 -1.73
C ALA A 119 -0.79 -12.21 -0.57
N GLU A 120 -0.66 -13.52 -0.78
CA GLU A 120 -0.85 -14.53 0.26
C GLU A 120 0.10 -14.31 1.44
N GLN A 121 1.38 -14.03 1.17
CA GLN A 121 2.38 -13.80 2.20
C GLN A 121 2.07 -12.54 3.02
N ILE A 122 1.65 -11.47 2.36
CA ILE A 122 1.23 -10.24 3.01
C ILE A 122 -0.01 -10.48 3.86
N GLN A 123 -1.01 -11.20 3.35
CA GLN A 123 -2.22 -11.55 4.10
C GLN A 123 -1.90 -12.40 5.34
N PHE A 124 -0.98 -13.35 5.21
CA PHE A 124 -0.54 -14.17 6.34
C PHE A 124 0.05 -13.29 7.46
N PHE A 125 0.94 -12.35 7.14
CA PHE A 125 1.51 -11.46 8.16
C PHE A 125 0.51 -10.43 8.69
N ALA A 126 -0.40 -9.95 7.86
CA ALA A 126 -1.47 -9.06 8.30
C ALA A 126 -2.44 -9.76 9.27
N ALA A 127 -2.72 -11.05 9.06
CA ALA A 127 -3.51 -11.85 9.99
C ALA A 127 -2.83 -11.96 11.36
N ILE A 128 -1.52 -12.14 11.40
CA ILE A 128 -0.75 -12.15 12.65
C ILE A 128 -0.88 -10.81 13.40
N ASP A 129 -0.72 -9.69 12.70
CA ASP A 129 -0.89 -8.35 13.30
C ASP A 129 -2.33 -8.15 13.81
N SER A 130 -3.32 -8.64 13.06
CA SER A 130 -4.72 -8.58 13.49
C SER A 130 -4.96 -9.36 14.79
N VAL A 131 -4.42 -10.57 14.89
CA VAL A 131 -4.54 -11.39 16.12
C VAL A 131 -3.85 -10.72 17.30
N LYS A 132 -2.65 -10.17 17.10
CA LYS A 132 -1.94 -9.41 18.15
C LYS A 132 -2.77 -8.23 18.65
N THR A 133 -3.41 -7.50 17.73
CA THR A 133 -4.30 -6.40 18.09
C THR A 133 -5.51 -6.90 18.87
N GLN A 134 -6.17 -7.97 18.43
CA GLN A 134 -7.31 -8.54 19.13
C GLN A 134 -6.94 -8.99 20.54
N ILE A 135 -5.77 -9.62 20.72
CA ILE A 135 -5.27 -10.02 22.05
C ILE A 135 -4.95 -8.79 22.92
N ALA A 136 -4.33 -7.77 22.34
CA ALA A 136 -4.03 -6.53 23.06
C ALA A 136 -5.30 -5.80 23.54
N ASP A 137 -6.38 -5.92 22.79
CA ASP A 137 -7.68 -5.31 23.07
C ASP A 137 -8.56 -6.16 24.01
N LEU A 138 -8.13 -7.35 24.41
CA LEU A 138 -8.91 -8.17 25.35
C LEU A 138 -9.07 -7.44 26.68
N PRO A 139 -10.23 -7.57 27.34
CA PRO A 139 -10.42 -7.11 28.70
C PRO A 139 -9.49 -7.86 29.66
N THR A 140 -9.30 -7.31 30.84
CA THR A 140 -8.54 -7.97 31.90
C THR A 140 -9.31 -9.19 32.44
N ALA A 141 -8.61 -10.13 33.03
CA ALA A 141 -9.24 -11.30 33.67
C ALA A 141 -10.28 -10.90 34.75
N VAL A 142 -10.04 -9.78 35.45
CA VAL A 142 -11.00 -9.24 36.43
C VAL A 142 -12.29 -8.79 35.74
N GLU A 143 -12.19 -7.98 34.69
CA GLU A 143 -13.37 -7.50 33.93
C GLU A 143 -14.17 -8.66 33.32
N ILE A 144 -13.48 -9.70 32.85
CA ILE A 144 -14.13 -10.90 32.31
C ILE A 144 -14.86 -11.65 33.42
N THR A 145 -14.26 -11.77 34.61
CA THR A 145 -14.87 -12.43 35.75
C THR A 145 -16.12 -11.69 36.26
N GLU A 146 -16.07 -10.35 36.25
CA GLU A 146 -17.18 -9.49 36.69
C GLU A 146 -18.35 -9.52 35.69
N ASN A 147 -18.10 -9.61 34.39
CA ASN A 147 -19.14 -9.63 33.36
C ASN A 147 -18.79 -10.57 32.18
N PRO A 148 -18.81 -11.88 32.38
CA PRO A 148 -18.34 -12.84 31.36
C PRO A 148 -19.17 -12.79 30.08
N GLU A 149 -20.49 -12.56 30.17
CA GLU A 149 -21.35 -12.52 28.98
C GLU A 149 -21.05 -11.34 28.06
N ALA A 150 -20.69 -10.19 28.62
CA ALA A 150 -20.33 -8.99 27.83
C ALA A 150 -19.05 -9.18 27.05
N HIS A 151 -18.15 -10.06 27.50
CA HIS A 151 -16.82 -10.23 26.94
C HIS A 151 -16.63 -11.52 26.14
N ARG A 152 -17.56 -12.49 26.28
CA ARG A 152 -17.50 -13.80 25.62
C ARG A 152 -17.19 -13.73 24.13
N SER A 153 -17.98 -12.98 23.38
CA SER A 153 -17.83 -12.87 21.92
C SER A 153 -16.45 -12.37 21.51
N LYS A 154 -15.89 -11.43 22.26
CA LYS A 154 -14.57 -10.85 21.98
C LYS A 154 -13.46 -11.85 22.25
N VAL A 155 -13.55 -12.59 23.35
CA VAL A 155 -12.59 -13.64 23.72
C VAL A 155 -12.63 -14.79 22.72
N GLU A 156 -13.83 -15.27 22.37
CA GLU A 156 -14.02 -16.34 21.38
C GLU A 156 -13.47 -15.94 20.00
N ALA A 157 -13.71 -14.70 19.57
CA ALA A 157 -13.19 -14.19 18.31
C ALA A 157 -11.64 -14.18 18.29
N ALA A 158 -11.00 -13.73 19.37
CA ALA A 158 -9.55 -13.72 19.48
C ALA A 158 -8.96 -15.15 19.51
N LYS A 159 -9.60 -16.08 20.23
CA LYS A 159 -9.20 -17.51 20.26
C LYS A 159 -9.32 -18.16 18.88
N THR A 160 -10.45 -17.95 18.20
CA THR A 160 -10.68 -18.46 16.84
C THR A 160 -9.66 -17.90 15.86
N ALA A 161 -9.40 -16.59 15.92
CA ALA A 161 -8.41 -15.96 15.05
C ALA A 161 -6.98 -16.47 15.32
N TYR A 162 -6.61 -16.70 16.57
CA TYR A 162 -5.34 -17.29 16.96
C TYR A 162 -5.19 -18.74 16.42
N GLU A 163 -6.20 -19.54 16.56
CA GLU A 163 -6.21 -20.93 16.04
C GLU A 163 -6.09 -20.95 14.52
N ALA A 164 -6.77 -20.02 13.83
CA ALA A 164 -6.73 -19.90 12.37
C ALA A 164 -5.34 -19.54 11.81
N LEU A 165 -4.43 -18.98 12.61
CA LEU A 165 -3.05 -18.73 12.19
C LEU A 165 -2.26 -20.02 11.93
N GLY A 166 -2.68 -21.13 12.52
CA GLY A 166 -1.93 -22.38 12.51
C GLY A 166 -0.56 -22.24 13.23
N ILE A 167 0.17 -23.34 13.29
CA ILE A 167 1.45 -23.41 14.01
C ILE A 167 2.43 -22.34 13.52
N SER A 168 2.53 -22.18 12.20
CA SER A 168 3.49 -21.23 11.60
C SER A 168 3.23 -19.77 11.98
N GLY A 169 1.95 -19.38 12.05
CA GLY A 169 1.59 -18.01 12.42
C GLY A 169 1.68 -17.79 13.93
N GLN A 170 1.36 -18.78 14.74
CA GLN A 170 1.43 -18.71 16.19
C GLN A 170 2.86 -18.48 16.71
N LEU A 171 3.89 -18.94 15.98
CA LEU A 171 5.29 -18.68 16.33
C LEU A 171 5.69 -17.19 16.34
N TYR A 172 4.90 -16.34 15.71
CA TYR A 172 5.13 -14.90 15.71
C TYR A 172 4.56 -14.17 16.94
N LEU A 173 3.77 -14.86 17.78
CA LEU A 173 3.24 -14.30 19.00
C LEU A 173 4.24 -14.49 20.15
N LYS A 174 4.31 -13.49 21.03
CA LYS A 174 5.12 -13.57 22.24
C LYS A 174 4.42 -14.42 23.29
N ALA A 175 5.18 -15.05 24.16
CA ALA A 175 4.64 -15.84 25.27
C ALA A 175 3.65 -15.05 26.14
N ALA A 176 3.87 -13.75 26.34
CA ALA A 176 2.97 -12.89 27.09
C ALA A 176 1.63 -12.66 26.38
N GLU A 177 1.62 -12.59 25.04
CA GLU A 177 0.39 -12.45 24.24
C GLU A 177 -0.45 -13.75 24.33
N VAL A 178 0.22 -14.90 24.23
CA VAL A 178 -0.44 -16.20 24.37
C VAL A 178 -0.97 -16.40 25.80
N ALA A 179 -0.19 -16.02 26.82
CA ALA A 179 -0.64 -16.08 28.22
C ALA A 179 -1.90 -15.25 28.44
N ARG A 180 -1.91 -13.99 27.94
CA ARG A 180 -3.08 -13.11 28.04
C ARG A 180 -4.33 -13.71 27.39
N LEU A 181 -4.17 -14.38 26.23
CA LEU A 181 -5.28 -15.04 25.55
C LEU A 181 -5.82 -16.25 26.36
N ASN A 182 -4.95 -16.96 27.08
CA ASN A 182 -5.33 -18.11 27.88
C ASN A 182 -5.96 -17.72 29.24
N GLU A 183 -5.62 -16.53 29.76
CA GLU A 183 -6.18 -15.98 30.98
C GLU A 183 -7.57 -15.37 30.76
N ALA A 184 -7.92 -15.04 29.52
CA ALA A 184 -9.21 -14.52 29.10
C ALA A 184 -10.20 -15.66 28.79
#